data_bd7aa44616fd9ca9e64b22f70249f752
#
_entry.id   bd7aa44616fd9ca9e64b22f70249f752
#
_cell.length_a   1.000
_cell.length_b   1.000
_cell.length_c   1.000
_cell.angle_alpha   90.00
_cell.angle_beta   90.00
_cell.angle_gamma   90.00
#
_symmetry.space_group_name_H-M   'P 1'
#
loop_
_entity.id
_entity.type
_entity.pdbx_description
1 polymer ?
#
loop_
_entity_poly.entity_id
_entity_poly.type
_entity_poly.pdbx_seq_one_letter_code
_entity_poly.pdbx_strand_id
1 'polypeptide(L)'
;MVRTFEPTNIHAAKLVDLPLVRRLTENGIILDSELICTREAMDTPNVLLSSILPQRGVYTLVGRSGRDKVVGQFRLRTDHPLAQMIFVAPAPQDEVHSSSWLHLLDAVAAEAGKRGAHMLMAEVDEDSSLFTTLRTANFAVYARQELWRWNGDFDRLSAERVLLTDAKDEDPAEIHSLYSSVVPPLIQPVAAPSEDASGWVYRRDGRLRAYIAYAEGRCGAYIMPYVHPDIVGREAEALLSSVLARAKADRQPVFLCLRRYQEWLETALETIGFEPFKDQAVMVRHIAAGVRHAQFVQSGLALEAISQAVRPPSRSKMIPMPSGELPRTVWNDVLRTI
;
A
#
# COMPACT_ATOMS: atom_id res chain seq x y z
N MET A 1 -27.61 -31.49 -10.86
CA MET A 1 -26.61 -32.07 -9.92
C MET A 1 -26.08 -30.91 -9.07
N VAL A 2 -26.61 -30.73 -7.87
CA VAL A 2 -26.24 -29.63 -6.94
C VAL A 2 -24.83 -29.96 -6.44
N ARG A 3 -23.81 -29.20 -6.85
CA ARG A 3 -22.46 -29.30 -6.27
C ARG A 3 -22.57 -28.77 -4.84
N THR A 4 -22.53 -29.66 -3.87
CA THR A 4 -22.30 -29.31 -2.46
C THR A 4 -20.93 -28.65 -2.37
N PHE A 5 -20.92 -27.36 -2.08
CA PHE A 5 -19.68 -26.62 -1.81
C PHE A 5 -19.10 -27.13 -0.49
N GLU A 6 -17.97 -27.86 -0.58
CA GLU A 6 -17.18 -28.14 0.61
C GLU A 6 -16.63 -26.83 1.17
N PRO A 7 -16.73 -26.60 2.47
CA PRO A 7 -16.21 -25.37 3.07
C PRO A 7 -14.69 -25.30 2.87
N THR A 8 -14.23 -24.23 2.25
CA THR A 8 -12.80 -23.97 2.08
C THR A 8 -12.18 -23.72 3.44
N ASN A 9 -11.30 -24.62 3.89
CA ASN A 9 -10.57 -24.44 5.14
C ASN A 9 -9.32 -23.58 4.89
N ILE A 10 -9.38 -22.31 5.33
CA ILE A 10 -8.26 -21.37 5.21
C ILE A 10 -7.72 -21.05 6.58
N HIS A 11 -6.41 -21.19 6.76
CA HIS A 11 -5.73 -20.94 8.02
C HIS A 11 -4.37 -20.30 7.81
N ALA A 12 -3.83 -19.69 8.85
CA ALA A 12 -2.44 -19.23 8.85
C ALA A 12 -1.49 -20.43 8.69
N ALA A 13 -0.53 -20.30 7.80
CA ALA A 13 0.41 -21.39 7.49
C ALA A 13 1.16 -21.84 8.75
N LYS A 14 1.27 -23.15 8.92
CA LYS A 14 2.00 -23.82 9.99
C LYS A 14 3.23 -24.53 9.39
N LEU A 15 4.14 -24.97 10.23
CA LEU A 15 5.33 -25.71 9.78
C LEU A 15 4.97 -26.97 8.96
N VAL A 16 3.84 -27.60 9.24
CA VAL A 16 3.33 -28.78 8.49
C VAL A 16 2.89 -28.44 7.06
N ASP A 17 2.64 -27.15 6.76
CA ASP A 17 2.23 -26.68 5.43
C ASP A 17 3.44 -26.34 4.55
N LEU A 18 4.65 -26.30 5.10
CA LEU A 18 5.90 -25.97 4.39
C LEU A 18 6.09 -26.75 3.09
N PRO A 19 5.95 -28.08 3.05
CA PRO A 19 6.14 -28.83 1.80
C PRO A 19 5.11 -28.48 0.73
N LEU A 20 3.88 -28.14 1.15
CA LEU A 20 2.82 -27.71 0.27
C LEU A 20 3.12 -26.31 -0.31
N VAL A 21 3.45 -25.36 0.56
CA VAL A 21 3.80 -24.00 0.16
C VAL A 21 4.97 -24.04 -0.84
N ARG A 22 6.05 -24.76 -0.52
CA ARG A 22 7.21 -24.90 -1.41
C ARG A 22 6.83 -25.42 -2.80
N ARG A 23 5.99 -26.45 -2.88
CA ARG A 23 5.57 -27.01 -4.16
C ARG A 23 4.70 -26.06 -4.96
N LEU A 24 3.81 -25.28 -4.30
CA LEU A 24 2.91 -24.36 -4.98
C LEU A 24 3.65 -23.11 -5.45
N THR A 25 4.72 -22.71 -4.76
CA THR A 25 5.47 -21.48 -5.11
C THR A 25 6.16 -21.55 -6.47
N GLU A 26 6.44 -22.75 -6.99
CA GLU A 26 7.01 -22.92 -8.33
C GLU A 26 6.10 -22.38 -9.45
N ASN A 27 4.79 -22.32 -9.21
CA ASN A 27 3.79 -21.84 -10.16
C ASN A 27 2.99 -20.64 -9.58
N GLY A 28 3.61 -19.78 -8.83
CA GLY A 28 2.95 -18.63 -8.21
C GLY A 28 3.18 -17.34 -8.95
N ILE A 29 2.41 -16.31 -8.56
CA ILE A 29 2.52 -14.94 -9.08
C ILE A 29 2.97 -14.02 -7.95
N ILE A 30 4.00 -13.23 -8.21
CA ILE A 30 4.46 -12.15 -7.33
C ILE A 30 3.61 -10.91 -7.62
N LEU A 31 3.13 -10.25 -6.56
CA LEU A 31 2.25 -9.09 -6.58
C LEU A 31 2.92 -7.84 -5.99
N ASP A 32 4.23 -7.79 -6.09
CA ASP A 32 5.09 -6.72 -5.59
C ASP A 32 6.18 -6.47 -6.62
N SER A 33 6.14 -5.33 -7.29
CA SER A 33 7.01 -4.99 -8.42
C SER A 33 8.48 -4.85 -8.01
N GLU A 34 8.75 -4.35 -6.80
CA GLU A 34 10.10 -4.30 -6.26
C GLU A 34 10.68 -5.72 -6.16
N LEU A 35 9.88 -6.66 -5.64
CA LEU A 35 10.33 -8.05 -5.54
C LEU A 35 10.52 -8.72 -6.91
N ILE A 36 9.67 -8.41 -7.90
CA ILE A 36 9.83 -8.91 -9.27
C ILE A 36 11.18 -8.49 -9.85
N CYS A 37 11.57 -7.23 -9.63
CA CYS A 37 12.76 -6.64 -10.24
C CYS A 37 14.06 -6.95 -9.49
N THR A 38 13.99 -7.15 -8.18
CA THR A 38 15.17 -7.30 -7.33
C THR A 38 15.50 -8.73 -6.94
N ARG A 39 14.54 -9.67 -7.07
CA ARG A 39 14.70 -11.06 -6.65
C ARG A 39 14.40 -12.01 -7.80
N GLU A 40 15.18 -13.07 -7.91
CA GLU A 40 14.92 -14.15 -8.86
C GLU A 40 13.60 -14.86 -8.55
N ALA A 41 12.74 -14.99 -9.56
CA ALA A 41 11.49 -15.75 -9.44
C ALA A 41 11.74 -17.21 -9.00
N MET A 42 12.93 -17.75 -9.28
CA MET A 42 13.34 -19.11 -8.96
C MET A 42 13.95 -19.29 -7.57
N ASP A 43 14.46 -18.22 -6.93
CA ASP A 43 14.93 -18.25 -5.52
C ASP A 43 13.75 -18.11 -4.52
N THR A 44 12.55 -17.99 -5.05
CA THR A 44 11.30 -17.83 -4.31
C THR A 44 11.07 -18.89 -3.22
N PRO A 45 11.39 -20.19 -3.39
CA PRO A 45 11.15 -21.17 -2.35
C PRO A 45 11.86 -20.88 -1.04
N ASN A 46 13.11 -20.42 -1.08
CA ASN A 46 13.88 -20.15 0.12
C ASN A 46 13.48 -18.85 0.80
N VAL A 47 13.10 -17.84 0.03
CA VAL A 47 12.64 -16.56 0.55
C VAL A 47 11.22 -16.67 1.13
N LEU A 48 10.34 -17.42 0.47
CA LEU A 48 9.01 -17.70 0.97
C LEU A 48 9.04 -18.63 2.19
N LEU A 49 9.98 -19.56 2.25
CA LEU A 49 10.22 -20.40 3.41
C LEU A 49 10.68 -19.59 4.63
N SER A 50 11.55 -18.61 4.46
CA SER A 50 11.96 -17.70 5.55
C SER A 50 10.81 -16.81 6.01
N SER A 51 9.79 -16.62 5.20
CA SER A 51 8.62 -15.79 5.45
C SER A 51 7.44 -16.54 6.09
N ILE A 52 7.50 -17.86 6.23
CA ILE A 52 6.49 -18.65 6.97
C ILE A 52 6.70 -18.52 8.49
N LEU A 53 7.91 -18.25 8.92
CA LEU A 53 8.15 -17.80 10.27
C LEU A 53 7.61 -16.37 10.39
N PRO A 54 6.81 -16.02 11.43
CA PRO A 54 6.18 -14.70 11.59
C PRO A 54 7.20 -13.61 11.92
N GLN A 55 8.32 -13.62 11.22
CA GLN A 55 9.37 -12.63 11.35
C GLN A 55 9.11 -11.49 10.37
N ARG A 56 9.11 -10.28 10.87
CA ARG A 56 9.11 -9.02 10.09
C ARG A 56 7.80 -8.66 9.35
N GLY A 57 6.62 -8.99 9.93
CA GLY A 57 5.35 -8.50 9.37
C GLY A 57 4.87 -9.20 8.09
N VAL A 58 5.41 -10.39 7.76
CA VAL A 58 4.97 -11.22 6.64
C VAL A 58 4.08 -12.35 7.14
N TYR A 59 2.92 -12.52 6.49
CA TYR A 59 1.89 -13.47 6.89
C TYR A 59 1.48 -14.33 5.71
N THR A 60 1.43 -15.64 5.92
CA THR A 60 1.07 -16.62 4.90
C THR A 60 -0.22 -17.34 5.29
N LEU A 61 -1.18 -17.42 4.36
CA LEU A 61 -2.40 -18.20 4.51
C LEU A 61 -2.40 -19.36 3.52
N VAL A 62 -2.92 -20.49 3.95
CA VAL A 62 -3.09 -21.69 3.12
C VAL A 62 -4.57 -22.05 3.10
N GLY A 63 -5.12 -22.21 1.91
CA GLY A 63 -6.49 -22.67 1.67
C GLY A 63 -6.51 -24.08 1.09
N ARG A 64 -7.46 -24.88 1.54
CA ARG A 64 -7.74 -26.23 0.99
C ARG A 64 -9.24 -26.36 0.76
N SER A 65 -9.62 -26.65 -0.48
CA SER A 65 -11.00 -26.94 -0.89
C SER A 65 -11.00 -28.14 -1.80
N GLY A 66 -11.36 -29.30 -1.26
CA GLY A 66 -11.25 -30.55 -2.01
C GLY A 66 -9.83 -30.82 -2.54
N ARG A 67 -9.67 -30.84 -3.85
CA ARG A 67 -8.36 -30.99 -4.52
C ARG A 67 -7.59 -29.70 -4.68
N ASP A 68 -8.28 -28.56 -4.58
CA ASP A 68 -7.68 -27.24 -4.77
C ASP A 68 -6.92 -26.81 -3.52
N LYS A 69 -5.70 -26.38 -3.75
CA LYS A 69 -4.81 -25.86 -2.71
C LYS A 69 -4.30 -24.51 -3.18
N VAL A 70 -4.51 -23.51 -2.36
CA VAL A 70 -4.11 -22.13 -2.66
C VAL A 70 -3.32 -21.52 -1.50
N VAL A 71 -2.37 -20.67 -1.84
CA VAL A 71 -1.52 -19.96 -0.88
C VAL A 71 -1.56 -18.48 -1.20
N GLY A 72 -1.70 -17.64 -0.19
CA GLY A 72 -1.58 -16.19 -0.29
C GLY A 72 -0.66 -15.66 0.78
N GLN A 73 0.14 -14.68 0.41
CA GLN A 73 1.08 -14.03 1.31
C GLN A 73 0.92 -12.52 1.23
N PHE A 74 0.92 -11.86 2.39
CA PHE A 74 0.92 -10.42 2.47
C PHE A 74 1.93 -9.93 3.51
N ARG A 75 2.38 -8.70 3.33
CA ARG A 75 3.23 -7.96 4.27
C ARG A 75 2.42 -6.83 4.89
N LEU A 76 2.56 -6.67 6.20
CA LEU A 76 2.02 -5.54 6.95
C LEU A 76 3.14 -5.01 7.84
N ARG A 77 3.45 -3.73 7.72
CA ARG A 77 4.38 -3.04 8.62
C ARG A 77 3.66 -2.64 9.89
N THR A 78 4.38 -2.61 11.00
CA THR A 78 3.85 -2.11 12.27
C THR A 78 3.40 -0.67 12.09
N ASP A 79 2.20 -0.36 12.62
CA ASP A 79 1.59 0.98 12.60
C ASP A 79 1.28 1.56 11.20
N HIS A 80 1.34 0.74 10.15
CA HIS A 80 0.97 1.16 8.82
C HIS A 80 -0.41 0.60 8.42
N PRO A 81 -1.35 1.43 7.93
CA PRO A 81 -2.71 0.97 7.63
C PRO A 81 -2.83 0.19 6.31
N LEU A 82 -1.75 0.07 5.55
CA LEU A 82 -1.70 -0.59 4.25
C LEU A 82 -1.00 -1.95 4.36
N ALA A 83 -1.72 -3.03 4.07
CA ALA A 83 -1.14 -4.34 3.83
C ALA A 83 -0.88 -4.52 2.33
N GLN A 84 0.26 -5.12 1.97
CA GLN A 84 0.60 -5.42 0.59
C GLN A 84 0.62 -6.92 0.36
N MET A 85 -0.13 -7.39 -0.63
CA MET A 85 0.01 -8.75 -1.14
C MET A 85 1.37 -8.89 -1.81
N ILE A 86 2.09 -9.94 -1.44
CA ILE A 86 3.42 -10.22 -1.99
C ILE A 86 3.32 -11.31 -3.06
N PHE A 87 2.49 -12.32 -2.79
CA PHE A 87 2.52 -13.54 -3.53
C PHE A 87 1.20 -14.31 -3.44
N VAL A 88 0.85 -15.01 -4.52
CA VAL A 88 -0.24 -15.98 -4.58
C VAL A 88 0.17 -17.21 -5.39
N ALA A 89 -0.31 -18.40 -5.01
CA ALA A 89 -0.01 -19.64 -5.72
C ALA A 89 -1.12 -20.69 -5.55
N PRO A 90 -1.28 -21.56 -6.58
CA PRO A 90 -0.73 -21.48 -7.93
C PRO A 90 -1.30 -20.29 -8.70
N ALA A 91 -0.77 -19.96 -9.88
CA ALA A 91 -1.39 -18.97 -10.75
C ALA A 91 -2.84 -19.38 -11.08
N PRO A 92 -3.85 -18.50 -11.01
CA PRO A 92 -5.19 -18.81 -11.46
C PRO A 92 -5.18 -19.22 -12.94
N GLN A 93 -5.78 -20.36 -13.28
CA GLN A 93 -5.94 -20.78 -14.66
C GLN A 93 -7.27 -20.28 -15.22
N ASP A 94 -7.31 -19.95 -16.52
CA ASP A 94 -8.33 -19.10 -17.18
C ASP A 94 -9.80 -19.53 -17.06
N GLU A 95 -10.14 -20.73 -16.66
CA GLU A 95 -11.52 -21.21 -16.73
C GLU A 95 -12.18 -21.57 -15.40
N VAL A 96 -11.51 -21.52 -14.32
CA VAL A 96 -12.11 -21.85 -13.03
C VAL A 96 -11.96 -20.64 -12.11
N HIS A 97 -12.97 -19.79 -12.10
CA HIS A 97 -13.23 -18.93 -10.95
C HIS A 97 -13.47 -19.82 -9.74
N SER A 98 -12.40 -20.46 -9.31
CA SER A 98 -12.43 -21.33 -8.17
C SER A 98 -12.85 -20.48 -6.99
N SER A 99 -13.97 -20.80 -6.39
CA SER A 99 -14.43 -20.19 -5.13
C SER A 99 -13.31 -20.14 -4.09
N SER A 100 -12.35 -21.04 -4.20
CA SER A 100 -11.14 -21.13 -3.38
C SER A 100 -10.29 -19.86 -3.43
N TRP A 101 -10.16 -19.23 -4.61
CA TRP A 101 -9.42 -17.96 -4.77
C TRP A 101 -10.12 -16.80 -4.08
N LEU A 102 -11.43 -16.67 -4.29
CA LEU A 102 -12.22 -15.61 -3.66
C LEU A 102 -12.22 -15.77 -2.14
N HIS A 103 -12.39 -17.00 -1.64
CA HIS A 103 -12.29 -17.29 -0.21
C HIS A 103 -10.90 -16.98 0.36
N LEU A 104 -9.82 -17.30 -0.39
CA LEU A 104 -8.46 -16.95 0.04
C LEU A 104 -8.28 -15.44 0.14
N LEU A 105 -8.69 -14.68 -0.87
CA LEU A 105 -8.56 -13.22 -0.87
C LEU A 105 -9.40 -12.56 0.23
N ASP A 106 -10.59 -13.10 0.51
CA ASP A 106 -11.41 -12.69 1.65
C ASP A 106 -10.73 -12.97 2.99
N ALA A 107 -10.14 -14.16 3.14
CA ALA A 107 -9.42 -14.52 4.34
C ALA A 107 -8.15 -13.69 4.55
N VAL A 108 -7.42 -13.38 3.47
CA VAL A 108 -6.25 -12.47 3.52
C VAL A 108 -6.69 -11.08 3.97
N ALA A 109 -7.76 -10.52 3.39
CA ALA A 109 -8.29 -9.23 3.80
C ALA A 109 -8.75 -9.23 5.26
N ALA A 110 -9.45 -10.27 5.70
CA ALA A 110 -9.89 -10.42 7.08
C ALA A 110 -8.70 -10.52 8.06
N GLU A 111 -7.66 -11.27 7.69
CA GLU A 111 -6.47 -11.45 8.52
C GLU A 111 -5.64 -10.15 8.61
N ALA A 112 -5.50 -9.44 7.48
CA ALA A 112 -4.87 -8.12 7.44
C ALA A 112 -5.64 -7.12 8.33
N GLY A 113 -6.99 -7.11 8.24
CA GLY A 113 -7.83 -6.25 9.06
C GLY A 113 -7.76 -6.55 10.55
N LYS A 114 -7.67 -7.83 10.97
CA LYS A 114 -7.44 -8.20 12.38
C LYS A 114 -6.14 -7.63 12.94
N ARG A 115 -5.15 -7.38 12.07
CA ARG A 115 -3.84 -6.82 12.40
C ARG A 115 -3.76 -5.30 12.27
N GLY A 116 -4.88 -4.63 11.96
CA GLY A 116 -4.98 -3.18 11.88
C GLY A 116 -4.85 -2.60 10.48
N ALA A 117 -4.74 -3.42 9.43
CA ALA A 117 -4.77 -2.89 8.08
C ALA A 117 -6.18 -2.39 7.70
N HIS A 118 -6.24 -1.24 7.06
CA HIS A 118 -7.47 -0.66 6.52
C HIS A 118 -7.58 -0.88 5.00
N MET A 119 -6.47 -1.20 4.37
CA MET A 119 -6.37 -1.44 2.93
C MET A 119 -5.46 -2.64 2.66
N LEU A 120 -5.80 -3.38 1.61
CA LEU A 120 -4.97 -4.44 1.06
C LEU A 120 -4.67 -4.11 -0.40
N MET A 121 -3.39 -3.95 -0.73
CA MET A 121 -2.90 -3.59 -2.05
C MET A 121 -2.29 -4.79 -2.75
N ALA A 122 -2.39 -4.82 -4.08
CA ALA A 122 -1.72 -5.77 -4.97
C ALA A 122 -1.29 -5.04 -6.25
N GLU A 123 -0.12 -5.38 -6.78
CA GLU A 123 0.35 -4.95 -8.09
C GLU A 123 0.27 -6.14 -9.03
N VAL A 124 -0.46 -6.02 -10.13
CA VAL A 124 -0.79 -7.13 -11.00
C VAL A 124 -0.72 -6.72 -12.47
N ASP A 125 -0.21 -7.62 -13.31
CA ASP A 125 -0.20 -7.41 -14.76
C ASP A 125 -1.65 -7.36 -15.28
N GLU A 126 -2.00 -6.33 -16.07
CA GLU A 126 -3.39 -6.07 -16.49
C GLU A 126 -3.97 -7.15 -17.41
N ASP A 127 -3.11 -7.86 -18.13
CA ASP A 127 -3.47 -8.98 -19.01
C ASP A 127 -3.56 -10.33 -18.28
N SER A 128 -3.25 -10.36 -16.99
CA SER A 128 -3.29 -11.56 -16.17
C SER A 128 -4.72 -11.96 -15.78
N SER A 129 -5.03 -13.24 -15.77
CA SER A 129 -6.28 -13.79 -15.22
C SER A 129 -6.50 -13.40 -13.75
N LEU A 130 -5.41 -13.17 -13.02
CA LEU A 130 -5.45 -12.72 -11.63
C LEU A 130 -6.04 -11.30 -11.51
N PHE A 131 -5.85 -10.42 -12.50
CA PHE A 131 -6.47 -9.10 -12.52
C PHE A 131 -8.00 -9.19 -12.42
N THR A 132 -8.61 -10.06 -13.23
CA THR A 132 -10.07 -10.31 -13.20
C THR A 132 -10.50 -10.93 -11.87
N THR A 133 -9.72 -11.85 -11.34
CA THR A 133 -9.98 -12.49 -10.03
C THR A 133 -9.95 -11.46 -8.89
N LEU A 134 -8.98 -10.55 -8.88
CA LEU A 134 -8.90 -9.47 -7.89
C LEU A 134 -10.09 -8.50 -8.02
N ARG A 135 -10.48 -8.16 -9.26
CA ARG A 135 -11.70 -7.35 -9.51
C ARG A 135 -12.94 -8.00 -8.89
N THR A 136 -13.11 -9.29 -9.11
CA THR A 136 -14.22 -10.07 -8.53
C THR A 136 -14.15 -10.12 -6.99
N ALA A 137 -12.95 -10.09 -6.41
CA ALA A 137 -12.73 -10.03 -4.98
C ALA A 137 -12.78 -8.59 -4.40
N ASN A 138 -13.45 -7.65 -5.10
CA ASN A 138 -13.65 -6.26 -4.70
C ASN A 138 -12.37 -5.42 -4.57
N PHE A 139 -11.33 -5.73 -5.35
CA PHE A 139 -10.22 -4.82 -5.54
C PHE A 139 -10.56 -3.80 -6.64
N ALA A 140 -10.34 -2.53 -6.37
CA ALA A 140 -10.48 -1.43 -7.33
C ALA A 140 -9.11 -1.02 -7.88
N VAL A 141 -9.05 -0.62 -9.15
CA VAL A 141 -7.82 -0.04 -9.72
C VAL A 141 -7.66 1.37 -9.18
N TYR A 142 -6.57 1.63 -8.48
CA TYR A 142 -6.21 2.93 -7.92
C TYR A 142 -5.24 3.69 -8.80
N ALA A 143 -4.27 2.99 -9.35
CA ALA A 143 -3.30 3.55 -10.27
C ALA A 143 -2.93 2.54 -11.34
N ARG A 144 -2.41 3.04 -12.44
CA ARG A 144 -1.71 2.26 -13.45
C ARG A 144 -0.24 2.63 -13.42
N GLN A 145 0.60 1.66 -13.67
CA GLN A 145 2.04 1.81 -13.73
C GLN A 145 2.60 0.96 -14.84
N GLU A 146 3.75 1.39 -15.32
CA GLU A 146 4.53 0.66 -16.30
C GLU A 146 5.93 0.39 -15.72
N LEU A 147 6.37 -0.84 -15.81
CA LEU A 147 7.75 -1.18 -15.52
C LEU A 147 8.56 -0.99 -16.80
N TRP A 148 9.62 -0.23 -16.68
CA TRP A 148 10.59 0.02 -17.74
C TRP A 148 11.89 -0.69 -17.40
N ARG A 149 12.55 -1.26 -18.39
CA ARG A 149 13.85 -1.90 -18.26
C ARG A 149 14.87 -1.16 -19.10
N TRP A 150 16.00 -0.80 -18.51
CA TRP A 150 17.09 -0.21 -19.26
C TRP A 150 17.82 -1.26 -20.10
N ASN A 151 18.05 -0.98 -21.39
CA ASN A 151 18.59 -1.93 -22.37
C ASN A 151 20.13 -2.03 -22.37
N GLY A 152 20.85 -1.18 -21.61
CA GLY A 152 22.30 -1.22 -21.51
C GLY A 152 23.04 -0.35 -22.54
N ASP A 153 22.35 0.48 -23.30
CA ASP A 153 22.94 1.35 -24.30
C ASP A 153 23.50 2.64 -23.67
N PHE A 154 24.79 2.64 -23.36
CA PHE A 154 25.47 3.77 -22.73
C PHE A 154 25.65 4.97 -23.68
N ASP A 155 25.64 4.77 -24.99
CA ASP A 155 25.80 5.84 -25.97
C ASP A 155 24.57 6.77 -26.03
N ARG A 156 23.42 6.27 -25.57
CA ARG A 156 22.17 7.05 -25.47
C ARG A 156 22.06 7.90 -24.22
N LEU A 157 22.95 7.73 -23.26
CA LEU A 157 22.90 8.50 -22.04
C LEU A 157 23.23 9.97 -22.29
N SER A 158 22.51 10.87 -21.62
CA SER A 158 22.83 12.28 -21.66
C SER A 158 24.26 12.51 -21.19
N ALA A 159 24.99 13.38 -21.92
CA ALA A 159 26.33 13.83 -21.49
C ALA A 159 26.23 14.74 -20.25
N GLU A 160 25.14 15.47 -20.11
CA GLU A 160 24.84 16.27 -18.92
C GLU A 160 24.50 15.37 -17.75
N ARG A 161 24.91 15.80 -16.56
CA ARG A 161 24.61 15.09 -15.30
C ARG A 161 24.12 16.10 -14.26
N VAL A 162 23.20 15.65 -13.45
CA VAL A 162 22.76 16.39 -12.28
C VAL A 162 23.37 15.81 -11.01
N LEU A 163 23.52 16.64 -9.99
CA LEU A 163 24.00 16.21 -8.70
C LEU A 163 22.86 15.51 -7.91
N LEU A 164 22.98 14.21 -7.74
CA LEU A 164 22.15 13.43 -6.82
C LEU A 164 22.87 13.29 -5.48
N THR A 165 22.18 13.53 -4.39
CA THR A 165 22.65 13.29 -3.02
C THR A 165 21.80 12.23 -2.36
N ASP A 166 22.38 11.50 -1.38
CA ASP A 166 21.58 10.56 -0.59
C ASP A 166 20.54 11.33 0.21
N ALA A 167 19.33 10.78 0.32
CA ALA A 167 18.30 11.32 1.18
C ALA A 167 18.77 11.25 2.64
N LYS A 168 18.60 12.35 3.38
CA LYS A 168 19.02 12.51 4.76
C LYS A 168 17.83 12.51 5.70
N ASP A 169 18.10 12.36 6.99
CA ASP A 169 17.09 12.42 8.05
C ASP A 169 16.37 13.79 8.13
N GLU A 170 16.91 14.82 7.49
CA GLU A 170 16.31 16.18 7.40
C GLU A 170 15.32 16.32 6.23
N ASP A 171 15.37 15.43 5.23
CA ASP A 171 14.61 15.53 3.99
C ASP A 171 13.14 15.06 4.03
N PRO A 172 12.65 14.27 5.02
CA PRO A 172 11.30 13.69 4.99
C PRO A 172 10.19 14.72 4.76
N ALA A 173 10.28 15.90 5.35
CA ALA A 173 9.27 16.94 5.19
C ALA A 173 9.22 17.50 3.76
N GLU A 174 10.39 17.70 3.12
CA GLU A 174 10.46 18.16 1.74
C GLU A 174 10.07 17.05 0.76
N ILE A 175 10.48 15.79 1.03
CA ILE A 175 10.06 14.61 0.26
C ILE A 175 8.54 14.46 0.34
N HIS A 176 7.95 14.61 1.53
CA HIS A 176 6.50 14.55 1.70
C HIS A 176 5.79 15.69 0.95
N SER A 177 6.35 16.90 0.97
CA SER A 177 5.82 18.05 0.21
C SER A 177 5.87 17.80 -1.30
N LEU A 178 7.00 17.32 -1.83
CA LEU A 178 7.12 16.92 -3.23
C LEU A 178 6.12 15.81 -3.57
N TYR A 179 6.08 14.75 -2.77
CA TYR A 179 5.17 13.65 -2.93
C TYR A 179 3.71 14.12 -3.01
N SER A 180 3.28 14.97 -2.08
CA SER A 180 1.92 15.52 -2.04
C SER A 180 1.60 16.41 -3.24
N SER A 181 2.60 17.02 -3.87
CA SER A 181 2.42 17.85 -5.07
C SER A 181 2.36 17.05 -6.37
N VAL A 182 3.02 15.87 -6.41
CA VAL A 182 3.14 15.04 -7.62
C VAL A 182 2.06 13.95 -7.65
N VAL A 183 1.79 13.32 -6.50
CA VAL A 183 0.89 12.17 -6.43
C VAL A 183 -0.56 12.61 -6.23
N PRO A 184 -1.51 12.18 -7.08
CA PRO A 184 -2.92 12.49 -6.90
C PRO A 184 -3.44 12.08 -5.51
N PRO A 185 -4.27 12.89 -4.85
CA PRO A 185 -4.71 12.65 -3.46
C PRO A 185 -5.33 11.27 -3.21
N LEU A 186 -6.08 10.74 -4.19
CA LEU A 186 -6.68 9.41 -4.09
C LEU A 186 -5.64 8.28 -4.00
N ILE A 187 -4.48 8.48 -4.61
CA ILE A 187 -3.42 7.48 -4.71
C ILE A 187 -2.42 7.61 -3.54
N GLN A 188 -2.31 8.77 -2.92
CA GLN A 188 -1.35 9.02 -1.85
C GLN A 188 -1.34 7.93 -0.75
N PRO A 189 -2.46 7.40 -0.26
CA PRO A 189 -2.42 6.39 0.79
C PRO A 189 -1.72 5.08 0.41
N VAL A 190 -1.58 4.81 -0.91
CA VAL A 190 -1.04 3.55 -1.43
C VAL A 190 0.27 3.71 -2.20
N ALA A 191 0.72 4.94 -2.45
CA ALA A 191 1.91 5.23 -3.23
C ALA A 191 3.04 5.85 -2.40
N ALA A 192 2.87 5.98 -1.08
CA ALA A 192 3.89 6.57 -0.23
C ALA A 192 5.20 5.79 -0.30
N PRO A 193 6.34 6.48 -0.44
CA PRO A 193 7.63 5.84 -0.31
C PRO A 193 7.74 5.17 1.05
N SER A 194 8.45 4.04 1.10
CA SER A 194 8.76 3.41 2.38
C SER A 194 9.64 4.33 3.22
N GLU A 195 9.34 4.49 4.51
CA GLU A 195 10.18 5.25 5.44
C GLU A 195 11.60 4.67 5.54
N ASP A 196 11.75 3.35 5.34
CA ASP A 196 13.03 2.66 5.32
C ASP A 196 13.68 2.62 3.92
N ALA A 197 13.06 3.23 2.90
CA ALA A 197 13.59 3.19 1.55
C ALA A 197 14.84 4.07 1.45
N SER A 198 15.92 3.47 1.02
CA SER A 198 17.08 4.22 0.52
C SER A 198 16.66 5.02 -0.70
N GLY A 199 17.20 6.20 -0.86
CA GLY A 199 16.83 7.04 -1.99
C GLY A 199 17.81 8.18 -2.23
N TRP A 200 17.63 8.82 -3.38
CA TRP A 200 18.41 9.98 -3.79
C TRP A 200 17.51 11.17 -4.01
N VAL A 201 18.02 12.34 -3.69
CA VAL A 201 17.33 13.60 -3.90
C VAL A 201 18.06 14.44 -4.92
N TYR A 202 17.27 15.12 -5.76
CA TYR A 202 17.75 16.15 -6.69
C TYR A 202 17.17 17.49 -6.27
N ARG A 203 18.04 18.49 -6.15
CA ARG A 203 17.67 19.87 -5.80
C ARG A 203 18.03 20.82 -6.93
N ARG A 204 17.10 21.70 -7.28
CA ARG A 204 17.30 22.84 -8.20
C ARG A 204 16.96 24.13 -7.45
N ASP A 205 17.88 25.08 -7.45
CA ASP A 205 17.73 26.37 -6.75
C ASP A 205 17.39 26.20 -5.24
N GLY A 206 18.03 25.22 -4.59
CA GLY A 206 17.83 24.93 -3.19
C GLY A 206 16.51 24.20 -2.85
N ARG A 207 15.65 23.92 -3.85
CA ARG A 207 14.38 23.21 -3.67
C ARG A 207 14.47 21.77 -4.13
N LEU A 208 13.89 20.85 -3.39
CA LEU A 208 13.78 19.45 -3.77
C LEU A 208 12.83 19.32 -4.96
N ARG A 209 13.33 18.77 -6.07
CA ARG A 209 12.61 18.61 -7.34
C ARG A 209 12.45 17.16 -7.77
N ALA A 210 13.26 16.27 -7.25
CA ALA A 210 13.03 14.84 -7.40
C ALA A 210 13.48 14.08 -6.16
N TYR A 211 12.74 13.04 -5.84
CA TYR A 211 13.10 11.96 -4.93
C TYR A 211 13.05 10.66 -5.70
N ILE A 212 14.12 9.89 -5.63
CA ILE A 212 14.26 8.60 -6.34
C ILE A 212 14.38 7.52 -5.28
N ALA A 213 13.30 6.80 -5.03
CA ALA A 213 13.34 5.61 -4.18
C ALA A 213 14.09 4.49 -4.90
N TYR A 214 14.97 3.80 -4.20
CA TYR A 214 15.87 2.81 -4.75
C TYR A 214 15.92 1.56 -3.89
N ALA A 215 15.82 0.41 -4.54
CA ALA A 215 16.04 -0.89 -3.92
C ALA A 215 16.96 -1.72 -4.81
N GLU A 216 17.90 -2.44 -4.21
CA GLU A 216 18.86 -3.31 -4.89
C GLU A 216 18.69 -4.75 -4.41
N GLY A 217 18.79 -5.68 -5.33
CA GLY A 217 18.72 -7.11 -5.06
C GLY A 217 19.65 -7.91 -5.94
N ARG A 218 19.55 -9.24 -5.86
CA ARG A 218 20.43 -10.15 -6.62
C ARG A 218 20.20 -10.08 -8.14
N CYS A 219 19.00 -9.71 -8.57
CA CYS A 219 18.60 -9.76 -9.97
C CYS A 219 18.57 -8.40 -10.64
N GLY A 220 18.71 -7.33 -9.88
CA GLY A 220 18.73 -6.00 -10.41
C GLY A 220 18.42 -4.92 -9.39
N ALA A 221 18.36 -3.70 -9.88
CA ALA A 221 17.96 -2.53 -9.15
C ALA A 221 16.53 -2.11 -9.55
N TYR A 222 15.73 -1.74 -8.57
CA TYR A 222 14.39 -1.19 -8.76
C TYR A 222 14.37 0.28 -8.36
N ILE A 223 13.80 1.10 -9.22
CA ILE A 223 13.75 2.55 -9.08
C ILE A 223 12.29 3.00 -9.15
N MET A 224 11.87 3.80 -8.19
CA MET A 224 10.57 4.49 -8.23
C MET A 224 10.82 6.00 -8.11
N PRO A 225 10.64 6.76 -9.21
CA PRO A 225 10.84 8.20 -9.22
C PRO A 225 9.60 8.95 -8.71
N TYR A 226 9.83 10.02 -7.96
CA TYR A 226 8.88 11.07 -7.66
C TYR A 226 9.49 12.36 -8.15
N VAL A 227 9.10 12.82 -9.34
CA VAL A 227 9.71 13.93 -10.04
C VAL A 227 8.71 15.06 -10.19
N HIS A 228 9.12 16.29 -9.91
CA HIS A 228 8.28 17.47 -10.10
C HIS A 228 8.00 17.69 -11.59
N PRO A 229 6.78 18.06 -12.01
CA PRO A 229 6.42 18.24 -13.43
C PRO A 229 7.25 19.27 -14.20
N ASP A 230 7.94 20.19 -13.53
CA ASP A 230 8.85 21.15 -14.16
C ASP A 230 10.14 20.52 -14.69
N ILE A 231 10.44 19.27 -14.33
CA ILE A 231 11.62 18.52 -14.78
C ILE A 231 11.23 17.77 -16.04
N VAL A 232 11.56 18.36 -17.20
CA VAL A 232 11.19 17.82 -18.52
C VAL A 232 12.38 17.92 -19.50
N GLY A 233 12.29 17.21 -20.61
CA GLY A 233 13.27 17.24 -21.70
C GLY A 233 14.69 16.92 -21.23
N ARG A 234 15.68 17.72 -21.60
CA ARG A 234 17.10 17.49 -21.29
C ARG A 234 17.40 17.36 -19.80
N GLU A 235 16.67 18.09 -18.95
CA GLU A 235 16.87 17.97 -17.51
C GLU A 235 16.38 16.62 -16.97
N ALA A 236 15.27 16.11 -17.48
CA ALA A 236 14.78 14.77 -17.16
C ALA A 236 15.75 13.69 -17.65
N GLU A 237 16.29 13.82 -18.87
CA GLU A 237 17.30 12.93 -19.42
C GLU A 237 18.59 12.93 -18.58
N ALA A 238 19.06 14.12 -18.17
CA ALA A 238 20.23 14.28 -17.30
C ALA A 238 20.00 13.67 -15.90
N LEU A 239 18.81 13.87 -15.34
CA LEU A 239 18.39 13.29 -14.07
C LEU A 239 18.41 11.76 -14.14
N LEU A 240 17.70 11.17 -15.10
CA LEU A 240 17.59 9.72 -15.26
C LEU A 240 18.95 9.08 -15.61
N SER A 241 19.78 9.75 -16.44
CA SER A 241 21.14 9.30 -16.72
C SER A 241 22.04 9.31 -15.47
N SER A 242 21.84 10.28 -14.56
CA SER A 242 22.55 10.33 -13.28
C SER A 242 22.07 9.22 -12.34
N VAL A 243 20.78 8.89 -12.37
CA VAL A 243 20.19 7.77 -11.63
C VAL A 243 20.79 6.45 -12.09
N LEU A 244 20.89 6.20 -13.41
CA LEU A 244 21.50 4.98 -13.96
C LEU A 244 22.97 4.83 -13.54
N ALA A 245 23.74 5.91 -13.60
CA ALA A 245 25.14 5.90 -13.16
C ALA A 245 25.25 5.54 -11.68
N ARG A 246 24.36 6.07 -10.85
CA ARG A 246 24.36 5.82 -9.40
C ARG A 246 23.85 4.41 -9.05
N ALA A 247 22.88 3.88 -9.81
CA ALA A 247 22.38 2.52 -9.71
C ALA A 247 23.35 1.46 -10.25
N LYS A 248 24.55 1.86 -10.71
CA LYS A 248 25.56 0.95 -11.28
C LYS A 248 24.98 0.07 -12.40
N ALA A 249 24.28 0.71 -13.33
CA ALA A 249 23.64 0.04 -14.46
C ALA A 249 24.59 -0.76 -15.37
N ASP A 250 25.89 -0.51 -15.25
CA ASP A 250 26.96 -1.29 -15.89
C ASP A 250 27.18 -2.69 -15.29
N ARG A 251 26.63 -2.95 -14.11
CA ARG A 251 26.86 -4.18 -13.34
C ARG A 251 25.61 -5.03 -13.15
N GLN A 252 24.43 -4.45 -13.32
CA GLN A 252 23.16 -5.12 -13.04
C GLN A 252 22.03 -4.55 -13.90
N PRO A 253 20.98 -5.34 -14.19
CA PRO A 253 19.76 -4.83 -14.79
C PRO A 253 19.13 -3.74 -13.91
N VAL A 254 18.60 -2.69 -14.56
CA VAL A 254 17.90 -1.61 -13.87
C VAL A 254 16.47 -1.55 -14.38
N PHE A 255 15.54 -1.57 -13.45
CA PHE A 255 14.11 -1.42 -13.71
C PHE A 255 13.59 -0.14 -13.07
N LEU A 256 12.71 0.56 -13.79
CA LEU A 256 12.07 1.78 -13.31
C LEU A 256 10.56 1.61 -13.36
N CYS A 257 9.89 1.92 -12.25
CA CYS A 257 8.44 1.92 -12.19
C CYS A 257 7.91 3.32 -12.45
N LEU A 258 7.28 3.51 -13.60
CA LEU A 258 6.66 4.77 -13.96
C LEU A 258 5.16 4.70 -13.68
N ARG A 259 4.68 5.53 -12.75
CA ARG A 259 3.25 5.72 -12.52
C ARG A 259 2.66 6.59 -13.60
N ARG A 260 1.47 6.26 -14.10
CA ARG A 260 0.84 6.97 -15.21
C ARG A 260 0.65 8.48 -14.98
N TYR A 261 0.54 8.92 -13.74
CA TYR A 261 0.50 10.35 -13.41
C TYR A 261 1.86 11.07 -13.56
N GLN A 262 2.90 10.38 -14.00
CA GLN A 262 4.21 10.92 -14.36
C GLN A 262 4.60 10.57 -15.81
N GLU A 263 3.62 10.36 -16.69
CA GLU A 263 3.84 9.98 -18.11
C GLU A 263 4.72 10.96 -18.88
N TRP A 264 4.88 12.21 -18.43
CA TRP A 264 5.80 13.17 -19.07
C TRP A 264 7.27 12.73 -19.04
N LEU A 265 7.63 11.71 -18.25
CA LEU A 265 8.98 11.14 -18.23
C LEU A 265 9.20 10.08 -19.30
N GLU A 266 8.16 9.57 -19.96
CA GLU A 266 8.25 8.50 -20.97
C GLU A 266 9.23 8.86 -22.09
N THR A 267 9.08 10.04 -22.69
CA THR A 267 10.00 10.49 -23.76
C THR A 267 11.47 10.52 -23.32
N ALA A 268 11.73 10.94 -22.07
CA ALA A 268 13.09 10.96 -21.55
C ALA A 268 13.61 9.53 -21.30
N LEU A 269 12.77 8.61 -20.83
CA LEU A 269 13.10 7.19 -20.65
C LEU A 269 13.46 6.54 -22.00
N GLU A 270 12.63 6.71 -23.01
CA GLU A 270 12.87 6.20 -24.37
C GLU A 270 14.18 6.75 -24.96
N THR A 271 14.41 8.06 -24.79
CA THR A 271 15.61 8.73 -25.32
C THR A 271 16.88 8.12 -24.74
N ILE A 272 16.93 7.84 -23.45
CA ILE A 272 18.13 7.29 -22.79
C ILE A 272 18.21 5.76 -22.84
N GLY A 273 17.26 5.09 -23.50
CA GLY A 273 17.33 3.65 -23.79
C GLY A 273 16.63 2.75 -22.80
N PHE A 274 15.63 3.24 -22.07
CA PHE A 274 14.68 2.36 -21.41
C PHE A 274 13.66 1.83 -22.41
N GLU A 275 13.19 0.62 -22.16
CA GLU A 275 12.16 -0.06 -22.95
C GLU A 275 11.03 -0.50 -22.04
N PRO A 276 9.75 -0.39 -22.47
CA PRO A 276 8.61 -0.92 -21.76
C PRO A 276 8.81 -2.42 -21.46
N PHE A 277 8.51 -2.83 -20.22
CA PHE A 277 8.71 -4.21 -19.80
C PHE A 277 7.38 -4.88 -19.38
N LYS A 278 6.54 -4.18 -18.60
CA LYS A 278 5.25 -4.70 -18.12
C LYS A 278 4.27 -3.59 -17.79
N ASP A 279 3.01 -3.79 -18.20
CA ASP A 279 1.89 -2.96 -17.79
C ASP A 279 1.21 -3.54 -16.54
N GLN A 280 1.03 -2.73 -15.52
CA GLN A 280 0.48 -3.18 -14.26
C GLN A 280 -0.59 -2.24 -13.70
N ALA A 281 -1.56 -2.83 -13.03
CA ALA A 281 -2.51 -2.12 -12.19
C ALA A 281 -2.12 -2.23 -10.71
N VAL A 282 -2.16 -1.11 -10.01
CA VAL A 282 -2.17 -1.04 -8.55
C VAL A 282 -3.61 -1.15 -8.09
N MET A 283 -3.94 -2.27 -7.51
CA MET A 283 -5.29 -2.60 -7.09
C MET A 283 -5.39 -2.57 -5.57
N VAL A 284 -6.48 -2.00 -5.07
CA VAL A 284 -6.68 -1.83 -3.63
C VAL A 284 -8.06 -2.32 -3.24
N ARG A 285 -8.12 -3.09 -2.17
CA ARG A 285 -9.33 -3.47 -1.48
C ARG A 285 -9.40 -2.77 -0.12
N HIS A 286 -10.46 -2.00 0.12
CA HIS A 286 -10.73 -1.46 1.44
C HIS A 286 -11.20 -2.56 2.38
N ILE A 287 -10.63 -2.58 3.56
CA ILE A 287 -11.01 -3.49 4.63
C ILE A 287 -11.93 -2.71 5.57
N ALA A 288 -13.21 -3.08 5.60
CA ALA A 288 -14.13 -2.50 6.57
C ALA A 288 -13.60 -2.81 7.98
N ALA A 289 -13.24 -1.78 8.74
CA ALA A 289 -12.93 -1.94 10.15
C ALA A 289 -14.20 -2.48 10.83
N GLY A 290 -14.16 -3.74 11.24
CA GLY A 290 -15.20 -4.26 12.14
C GLY A 290 -15.17 -3.37 13.37
N VAL A 291 -16.18 -2.52 13.54
CA VAL A 291 -16.38 -1.81 14.79
C VAL A 291 -16.55 -2.91 15.83
N ARG A 292 -15.52 -3.15 16.63
CA ARG A 292 -15.68 -3.92 17.84
C ARG A 292 -16.66 -3.12 18.69
N HIS A 293 -17.93 -3.48 18.63
CA HIS A 293 -18.85 -3.04 19.67
C HIS A 293 -18.18 -3.41 20.97
N ALA A 294 -17.74 -2.42 21.72
CA ALA A 294 -17.42 -2.61 23.11
C ALA A 294 -18.67 -3.26 23.68
N GLN A 295 -18.59 -4.54 24.02
CA GLN A 295 -19.63 -5.17 24.85
C GLN A 295 -19.58 -4.39 26.12
N PHE A 296 -20.53 -3.46 26.29
CA PHE A 296 -20.89 -2.95 27.59
C PHE A 296 -21.32 -4.17 28.36
N VAL A 297 -20.43 -4.73 29.16
CA VAL A 297 -20.79 -5.60 30.25
C VAL A 297 -21.63 -4.72 31.17
N GLN A 298 -22.93 -4.80 31.01
CA GLN A 298 -23.85 -4.31 32.03
C GLN A 298 -23.52 -5.08 33.29
N SER A 299 -22.61 -4.51 34.08
CA SER A 299 -22.44 -4.93 35.47
C SER A 299 -23.77 -4.64 36.17
N GLY A 300 -24.59 -5.66 36.39
CA GLY A 300 -25.87 -5.58 37.02
C GLY A 300 -25.85 -5.04 38.46
N LEU A 301 -24.69 -4.59 38.93
CA LEU A 301 -24.49 -4.00 40.27
C LEU A 301 -24.64 -2.47 40.31
N ALA A 302 -24.74 -1.79 39.14
CA ALA A 302 -24.84 -0.32 39.09
C ALA A 302 -26.32 0.17 39.16
N LEU A 303 -27.30 -0.66 38.91
CA LEU A 303 -28.72 -0.27 38.92
C LEU A 303 -29.37 -0.30 40.31
N GLU A 304 -28.85 -1.07 41.25
CA GLU A 304 -29.37 -1.06 42.64
C GLU A 304 -28.91 0.16 43.47
N ALA A 305 -27.76 0.74 43.12
CA ALA A 305 -27.26 1.92 43.85
C ALA A 305 -27.99 3.23 43.48
N ILE A 306 -28.62 3.29 42.30
CA ILE A 306 -29.33 4.50 41.82
C ILE A 306 -30.80 4.54 42.37
N SER A 307 -31.39 3.39 42.67
CA SER A 307 -32.78 3.35 43.18
C SER A 307 -32.92 3.76 44.65
N GLN A 308 -31.83 3.87 45.40
CA GLN A 308 -31.86 4.31 46.81
C GLN A 308 -31.60 5.81 47.01
N ALA A 309 -31.24 6.56 45.99
CA ALA A 309 -30.87 7.98 46.10
C ALA A 309 -31.98 8.99 45.72
N VAL A 310 -33.14 8.54 45.28
CA VAL A 310 -34.25 9.45 44.97
C VAL A 310 -35.34 9.34 46.00
N ARG A 311 -35.13 9.96 47.17
CA ARG A 311 -36.24 10.39 48.03
C ARG A 311 -36.63 11.84 47.66
N PRO A 312 -37.91 12.12 47.37
CA PRO A 312 -38.34 13.49 47.10
C PRO A 312 -38.22 14.34 48.38
N PRO A 313 -37.70 15.60 48.28
CA PRO A 313 -37.68 16.47 49.44
C PRO A 313 -39.10 16.88 49.81
N SER A 314 -39.43 16.77 51.10
CA SER A 314 -40.67 17.25 51.71
C SER A 314 -40.86 18.74 51.48
N ARG A 315 -42.11 19.13 51.20
CA ARG A 315 -42.61 20.50 51.09
C ARG A 315 -42.03 21.45 52.13
N SER A 316 -41.40 22.51 51.70
CA SER A 316 -41.06 23.68 52.50
C SER A 316 -41.68 24.92 51.90
N LYS A 317 -42.24 25.73 52.81
CA LYS A 317 -43.12 26.90 52.68
C LYS A 317 -42.71 27.91 51.65
N MET A 318 -43.75 28.41 50.92
CA MET A 318 -43.69 29.63 50.07
C MET A 318 -43.34 30.86 50.93
N ILE A 319 -42.37 31.62 50.45
CA ILE A 319 -42.12 33.02 50.84
C ILE A 319 -42.39 33.89 49.62
N PRO A 320 -43.16 35.01 49.74
CA PRO A 320 -43.55 35.83 48.58
C PRO A 320 -42.39 36.73 48.14
N MET A 321 -42.21 36.84 46.84
CA MET A 321 -41.27 37.76 46.19
C MET A 321 -41.82 39.17 46.06
N PRO A 322 -41.02 40.23 46.25
CA PRO A 322 -41.41 41.58 45.92
C PRO A 322 -41.20 41.87 44.45
N SER A 323 -42.14 42.60 43.88
CA SER A 323 -42.12 43.20 42.54
C SER A 323 -41.02 44.26 42.39
N GLY A 324 -40.14 44.08 41.42
CA GLY A 324 -39.11 45.05 41.04
C GLY A 324 -38.81 44.98 39.58
N GLU A 325 -38.93 46.12 38.94
CA GLU A 325 -38.88 46.40 37.51
C GLU A 325 -37.56 46.03 36.84
N LEU A 326 -37.68 45.57 35.57
CA LEU A 326 -36.57 45.36 34.63
C LEU A 326 -36.14 46.65 33.95
N PRO A 327 -34.85 46.99 33.88
CA PRO A 327 -34.37 47.99 32.92
C PRO A 327 -34.08 47.35 31.54
N ARG A 328 -34.66 47.96 30.52
CA ARG A 328 -34.31 47.82 29.10
C ARG A 328 -32.97 48.55 28.85
N THR A 329 -32.23 48.03 27.87
CA THR A 329 -30.98 48.43 27.19
C THR A 329 -29.83 47.49 27.55
N VAL A 330 -29.33 46.73 26.59
CA VAL A 330 -28.37 47.05 25.54
C VAL A 330 -28.30 45.89 24.54
N TRP A 331 -28.88 46.04 23.38
CA TRP A 331 -28.53 45.29 22.19
C TRP A 331 -28.22 46.33 21.11
N ASN A 332 -26.94 46.64 20.90
CA ASN A 332 -26.37 47.20 19.68
C ASN A 332 -24.91 47.46 19.97
N ASP A 333 -24.06 46.54 19.48
CA ASP A 333 -22.68 46.84 19.07
C ASP A 333 -21.89 45.52 18.97
N VAL A 334 -22.15 44.74 17.92
CA VAL A 334 -21.18 43.81 17.31
C VAL A 334 -21.62 43.49 15.88
N LEU A 335 -21.64 44.52 15.03
CA LEU A 335 -21.62 44.36 13.57
C LEU A 335 -20.96 45.62 12.96
N ARG A 336 -19.67 45.79 13.21
CA ARG A 336 -18.74 46.56 12.37
C ARG A 336 -17.33 46.22 12.81
N THR A 337 -16.71 45.30 12.08
CA THR A 337 -15.29 45.31 11.68
C THR A 337 -14.93 43.88 11.26
N ILE A 338 -14.72 43.69 10.06
CA ILE A 338 -13.98 42.95 9.09
C ILE A 338 -14.90 42.42 8.00
#